data_10699b2e529da42f4f0e131a64226520
#
_entry.id   10699b2e529da42f4f0e131a64226520
#
_cell.length_a   1.000
_cell.length_b   1.000
_cell.length_c   1.000
_cell.angle_alpha   90.00
_cell.angle_beta   90.00
_cell.angle_gamma   90.00
#
_symmetry.space_group_name_H-M   'P 1'
#
loop_
_entity.id
_entity.type
_entity.pdbx_description
1 polymer ?
#
loop_
_entity_poly.entity_id
_entity_poly.type
_entity_poly.pdbx_seq_one_letter_code
_entity_poly.pdbx_strand_id
1 'polypeptide(L)'
;MRERAEDQVEGSSHLARDSVIVGLATVLSRSLGFVRDVLIARALGAGPIADAFLVAFRLPNMFRRVLGEGGLNAPFVPVYLGLKANEGEAEARRFAGEALGNFAVILLIIVGLSELIAPWLVLALAGGFRDAPVTYALAQSYTRLALPFIGFTVMASLVAAILNANNRFAVAALAPVVLNLVLIGALVWSEWQGQSPFRTAKTLAWSVSLAGALHLLLVFWALGWKAPGIPRLRVGWSPAMKRLLQLGLPALLASATSQFVLLVATQIASVQPGAVSWLYYADRVFQLPLGFVAVAMGVVLLPEIAAREAEGDADGRRRTVSAALALGLLLAIPAATALAVLAEPIVAVLFERGKFGPVDRERTATALAAFAIGLPGAVAAKVLSQVYFARQNPGKPLMVGLVSIAMAIVAGLALSSQQPAAGAALAASLAFWTQSLALAVLLWRDGLWRPDAALLRTLAISIAAAALMAAAVITLGMDLHDELVGKVADWRAFALLVGLCTAGLAVYAASAWAFGLRSRFWARTP
;
A
#
# COMPACT_ATOMS: atom_id res chain seq x y z
N MET A 1 -13.92 30.77 31.20
CA MET A 1 -13.83 29.32 31.33
C MET A 1 -14.85 28.56 30.46
N ARG A 2 -16.10 28.99 30.36
CA ARG A 2 -17.12 28.37 29.48
C ARG A 2 -16.78 28.48 27.98
N GLU A 3 -16.37 29.65 27.49
CA GLU A 3 -15.96 29.81 26.08
C GLU A 3 -14.80 28.89 25.67
N ARG A 4 -13.79 28.69 26.52
CA ARG A 4 -12.69 27.76 26.26
C ARG A 4 -13.14 26.29 26.26
N ALA A 5 -14.18 25.94 27.02
CA ALA A 5 -14.75 24.59 27.03
C ALA A 5 -15.62 24.35 25.78
N GLU A 6 -16.36 25.35 25.33
CA GLU A 6 -17.17 25.30 24.10
C GLU A 6 -16.28 25.21 22.86
N ASP A 7 -15.20 26.01 22.76
CA ASP A 7 -14.20 25.94 21.70
C ASP A 7 -13.48 24.56 21.66
N GLN A 8 -13.22 23.95 22.82
CA GLN A 8 -12.62 22.61 22.87
C GLN A 8 -13.61 21.51 22.44
N VAL A 9 -14.88 21.61 22.76
CA VAL A 9 -15.93 20.67 22.36
C VAL A 9 -16.23 20.80 20.88
N GLU A 10 -16.33 22.01 20.33
CA GLU A 10 -16.48 22.21 18.88
C GLU A 10 -15.25 21.74 18.11
N GLY A 11 -14.03 22.02 18.58
CA GLY A 11 -12.79 21.53 17.98
C GLY A 11 -12.71 20.01 17.96
N SER A 12 -13.16 19.32 19.03
CA SER A 12 -13.18 17.87 19.10
C SER A 12 -14.23 17.23 18.16
N SER A 13 -15.38 17.87 17.98
CA SER A 13 -16.43 17.40 17.08
C SER A 13 -16.04 17.52 15.60
N HIS A 14 -15.33 18.59 15.23
CA HIS A 14 -14.80 18.78 13.88
C HIS A 14 -13.69 17.77 13.57
N LEU A 15 -12.77 17.52 14.50
CA LEU A 15 -11.71 16.51 14.33
C LEU A 15 -12.28 15.09 14.21
N ALA A 16 -13.30 14.73 14.99
CA ALA A 16 -13.96 13.43 14.89
C ALA A 16 -14.66 13.25 13.53
N ARG A 17 -15.37 14.27 13.05
CA ARG A 17 -16.04 14.29 11.73
C ARG A 17 -15.02 14.12 10.59
N ASP A 18 -13.92 14.87 10.63
CA ASP A 18 -12.88 14.81 9.59
C ASP A 18 -12.19 13.44 9.59
N SER A 19 -11.93 12.87 10.76
CA SER A 19 -11.38 11.51 10.87
C SER A 19 -12.29 10.45 10.27
N VAL A 20 -13.61 10.56 10.47
CA VAL A 20 -14.61 9.66 9.84
C VAL A 20 -14.61 9.84 8.32
N ILE A 21 -14.57 11.07 7.80
CA ILE A 21 -14.54 11.34 6.37
C ILE A 21 -13.28 10.72 5.73
N VAL A 22 -12.11 10.90 6.33
CA VAL A 22 -10.85 10.32 5.87
C VAL A 22 -10.91 8.79 5.90
N GLY A 23 -11.46 8.21 6.97
CA GLY A 23 -11.67 6.76 7.09
C GLY A 23 -12.57 6.20 5.98
N LEU A 24 -13.73 6.82 5.77
CA LEU A 24 -14.68 6.43 4.71
C LEU A 24 -14.07 6.58 3.31
N ALA A 25 -13.37 7.68 3.03
CA ALA A 25 -12.68 7.90 1.77
C ALA A 25 -11.60 6.83 1.52
N THR A 26 -10.89 6.41 2.57
CA THR A 26 -9.88 5.34 2.48
C THR A 26 -10.52 4.00 2.14
N VAL A 27 -11.61 3.62 2.82
CA VAL A 27 -12.35 2.38 2.53
C VAL A 27 -12.91 2.40 1.11
N LEU A 28 -13.56 3.49 0.72
CA LEU A 28 -14.11 3.66 -0.63
C LEU A 28 -13.01 3.55 -1.70
N SER A 29 -11.89 4.22 -1.49
CA SER A 29 -10.74 4.16 -2.42
C SER A 29 -10.18 2.74 -2.56
N ARG A 30 -10.07 1.98 -1.47
CA ARG A 30 -9.60 0.59 -1.49
C ARG A 30 -10.58 -0.32 -2.23
N SER A 31 -11.88 -0.19 -1.96
CA SER A 31 -12.93 -0.95 -2.63
C SER A 31 -12.96 -0.66 -4.14
N LEU A 32 -12.94 0.62 -4.52
CA LEU A 32 -12.88 1.00 -5.93
C LEU A 32 -11.58 0.54 -6.61
N GLY A 33 -10.44 0.60 -5.91
CA GLY A 33 -9.17 0.09 -6.39
C GLY A 33 -9.21 -1.41 -6.67
N PHE A 34 -9.87 -2.17 -5.81
CA PHE A 34 -10.05 -3.60 -6.00
C PHE A 34 -10.99 -3.91 -7.19
N VAL A 35 -12.14 -3.23 -7.27
CA VAL A 35 -13.08 -3.34 -8.42
C VAL A 35 -12.35 -3.02 -9.74
N ARG A 36 -11.56 -1.95 -9.80
CA ARG A 36 -10.74 -1.62 -10.95
C ARG A 36 -9.81 -2.77 -11.35
N ASP A 37 -9.11 -3.39 -10.38
CA ASP A 37 -8.15 -4.45 -10.65
C ASP A 37 -8.84 -5.73 -11.16
N VAL A 38 -10.04 -6.05 -10.66
CA VAL A 38 -10.91 -7.11 -11.19
C VAL A 38 -11.33 -6.82 -12.65
N LEU A 39 -11.71 -5.58 -12.95
CA LEU A 39 -12.08 -5.18 -14.30
C LEU A 39 -10.88 -5.19 -15.27
N ILE A 40 -9.67 -4.82 -14.79
CA ILE A 40 -8.43 -4.94 -15.58
C ILE A 40 -8.16 -6.42 -15.92
N ALA A 41 -8.26 -7.32 -14.94
CA ALA A 41 -8.10 -8.75 -15.15
C ALA A 41 -9.11 -9.29 -16.17
N ARG A 42 -10.38 -8.91 -16.05
CA ARG A 42 -11.44 -9.27 -17.00
C ARG A 42 -11.15 -8.80 -18.43
N ALA A 43 -10.68 -7.55 -18.58
CA ALA A 43 -10.49 -6.91 -19.89
C ALA A 43 -9.18 -7.33 -20.58
N LEU A 44 -8.09 -7.47 -19.83
CA LEU A 44 -6.74 -7.72 -20.35
C LEU A 44 -6.26 -9.16 -20.12
N GLY A 45 -6.80 -9.87 -19.11
CA GLY A 45 -6.28 -11.17 -18.66
C GLY A 45 -4.89 -11.06 -18.04
N ALA A 46 -4.07 -12.10 -18.25
CA ALA A 46 -2.64 -12.09 -17.98
C ALA A 46 -1.89 -12.48 -19.26
N GLY A 47 -0.87 -11.69 -19.62
CA GLY A 47 -0.11 -11.89 -20.84
C GLY A 47 0.62 -10.63 -21.29
N PRO A 48 1.22 -10.63 -22.48
CA PRO A 48 2.12 -9.55 -22.92
C PRO A 48 1.51 -8.14 -22.85
N ILE A 49 0.22 -7.98 -23.19
CA ILE A 49 -0.46 -6.67 -23.16
C ILE A 49 -0.72 -6.22 -21.74
N ALA A 50 -1.21 -7.12 -20.87
CA ALA A 50 -1.45 -6.84 -19.46
C ALA A 50 -0.13 -6.55 -18.74
N ASP A 51 0.90 -7.37 -18.97
CA ASP A 51 2.24 -7.19 -18.39
C ASP A 51 2.83 -5.82 -18.77
N ALA A 52 2.74 -5.44 -20.04
CA ALA A 52 3.21 -4.14 -20.54
C ALA A 52 2.49 -2.97 -19.85
N PHE A 53 1.16 -3.05 -19.70
CA PHE A 53 0.38 -2.03 -19.00
C PHE A 53 0.71 -1.97 -17.51
N LEU A 54 0.82 -3.13 -16.84
CA LEU A 54 1.08 -3.19 -15.40
C LEU A 54 2.48 -2.71 -15.05
N VAL A 55 3.49 -2.96 -15.90
CA VAL A 55 4.83 -2.38 -15.75
C VAL A 55 4.77 -0.86 -15.93
N ALA A 56 4.10 -0.36 -16.96
CA ALA A 56 3.90 1.08 -17.17
C ALA A 56 3.19 1.75 -15.99
N PHE A 57 2.20 1.10 -15.42
CA PHE A 57 1.44 1.60 -14.28
C PHE A 57 2.21 1.50 -12.94
N ARG A 58 3.31 0.73 -12.89
CA ARG A 58 4.07 0.48 -11.65
C ARG A 58 4.63 1.76 -11.03
N LEU A 59 5.34 2.57 -11.81
CA LEU A 59 5.92 3.83 -11.33
C LEU A 59 4.84 4.81 -10.85
N PRO A 60 3.82 5.17 -11.64
CA PRO A 60 2.71 5.99 -11.19
C PRO A 60 2.09 5.52 -9.86
N ASN A 61 1.82 4.23 -9.75
CA ASN A 61 1.21 3.66 -8.55
C ASN A 61 2.15 3.67 -7.33
N MET A 62 3.45 3.46 -7.54
CA MET A 62 4.47 3.57 -6.50
C MET A 62 4.54 4.99 -5.93
N PHE A 63 4.67 6.00 -6.80
CA PHE A 63 4.68 7.41 -6.36
C PHE A 63 3.41 7.77 -5.60
N ARG A 64 2.24 7.37 -6.10
CA ARG A 64 0.97 7.59 -5.41
C ARG A 64 0.95 6.98 -4.00
N ARG A 65 1.52 5.79 -3.79
CA ARG A 65 1.58 5.14 -2.46
C ARG A 65 2.53 5.85 -1.53
N VAL A 66 3.75 6.12 -1.97
CA VAL A 66 4.79 6.80 -1.17
C VAL A 66 4.32 8.18 -0.74
N LEU A 67 3.66 8.94 -1.62
CA LEU A 67 3.12 10.26 -1.32
C LEU A 67 1.87 10.16 -0.41
N GLY A 68 1.00 9.18 -0.65
CA GLY A 68 -0.22 8.96 0.13
C GLY A 68 0.05 8.49 1.56
N GLU A 69 1.18 7.83 1.81
CA GLU A 69 1.64 7.44 3.15
C GLU A 69 2.29 8.60 3.94
N GLY A 70 2.08 9.84 3.52
CA GLY A 70 2.55 11.04 4.23
C GLY A 70 3.88 11.60 3.74
N GLY A 71 4.43 11.09 2.64
CA GLY A 71 5.78 11.43 2.15
C GLY A 71 6.06 12.92 1.94
N LEU A 72 5.05 13.73 1.61
CA LEU A 72 5.18 15.19 1.53
C LEU A 72 4.44 15.93 2.64
N ASN A 73 3.33 15.39 3.15
CA ASN A 73 2.57 16.02 4.25
C ASN A 73 3.40 16.12 5.52
N ALA A 74 4.08 15.03 5.90
CA ALA A 74 4.84 14.97 7.15
C ALA A 74 5.94 16.05 7.27
N PRO A 75 6.76 16.33 6.23
CA PRO A 75 7.74 17.41 6.28
C PRO A 75 7.16 18.81 5.98
N PHE A 76 6.15 18.93 5.10
CA PHE A 76 5.62 20.23 4.66
C PHE A 76 4.77 20.92 5.72
N VAL A 77 3.83 20.19 6.34
CA VAL A 77 2.86 20.78 7.28
C VAL A 77 3.54 21.44 8.48
N PRO A 78 4.51 20.81 9.19
CA PRO A 78 5.20 21.46 10.31
C PRO A 78 5.97 22.72 9.91
N VAL A 79 6.63 22.73 8.74
CA VAL A 79 7.36 23.90 8.25
C VAL A 79 6.41 25.04 7.94
N TYR A 80 5.30 24.74 7.25
CA TYR A 80 4.26 25.72 6.90
C TYR A 80 3.61 26.33 8.15
N LEU A 81 3.21 25.51 9.12
CA LEU A 81 2.58 25.97 10.36
C LEU A 81 3.57 26.73 11.25
N GLY A 82 4.84 26.32 11.28
CA GLY A 82 5.89 27.06 12.00
C GLY A 82 6.09 28.46 11.45
N LEU A 83 6.15 28.62 10.11
CA LEU A 83 6.21 29.94 9.48
C LEU A 83 4.94 30.77 9.76
N LYS A 84 3.77 30.14 9.65
CA LYS A 84 2.49 30.81 9.92
C LYS A 84 2.41 31.35 11.34
N ALA A 85 2.92 30.60 12.33
CA ALA A 85 2.91 31.01 13.74
C ALA A 85 3.96 32.08 14.06
N ASN A 86 5.16 32.00 13.51
CA ASN A 86 6.30 32.86 13.85
C ASN A 86 6.43 34.10 12.96
N GLU A 87 6.09 33.99 11.67
CA GLU A 87 6.34 35.03 10.66
C GLU A 87 5.06 35.49 9.96
N GLY A 88 3.92 34.87 10.29
CA GLY A 88 2.60 35.22 9.78
C GLY A 88 2.19 34.47 8.51
N GLU A 89 0.91 34.68 8.14
CA GLU A 89 0.29 33.96 7.02
C GLU A 89 0.90 34.31 5.65
N ALA A 90 1.38 35.53 5.49
CA ALA A 90 1.98 35.99 4.23
C ALA A 90 3.26 35.22 3.90
N GLU A 91 4.13 34.98 4.89
CA GLU A 91 5.38 34.26 4.69
C GLU A 91 5.14 32.75 4.52
N ALA A 92 4.18 32.17 5.27
CA ALA A 92 3.74 30.79 5.03
C ALA A 92 3.21 30.58 3.59
N ARG A 93 2.42 31.52 3.08
CA ARG A 93 1.93 31.50 1.69
C ARG A 93 3.04 31.68 0.67
N ARG A 94 4.03 32.54 0.97
CA ARG A 94 5.23 32.70 0.12
C ARG A 94 6.02 31.41 0.02
N PHE A 95 6.26 30.73 1.14
CA PHE A 95 6.89 29.40 1.18
C PHE A 95 6.09 28.35 0.39
N ALA A 96 4.77 28.32 0.52
CA ALA A 96 3.91 27.42 -0.27
C ALA A 96 4.06 27.69 -1.78
N GLY A 97 4.10 28.95 -2.20
CA GLY A 97 4.33 29.35 -3.60
C GLY A 97 5.73 28.97 -4.10
N GLU A 98 6.73 29.08 -3.25
CA GLU A 98 8.11 28.66 -3.54
C GLU A 98 8.20 27.13 -3.67
N ALA A 99 7.59 26.38 -2.76
CA ALA A 99 7.53 24.93 -2.85
C ALA A 99 6.84 24.46 -4.15
N LEU A 100 5.65 25.00 -4.46
CA LEU A 100 4.93 24.69 -5.69
C LEU A 100 5.74 25.04 -6.95
N GLY A 101 6.37 26.20 -6.99
CA GLY A 101 7.18 26.63 -8.14
C GLY A 101 8.42 25.77 -8.36
N ASN A 102 9.19 25.51 -7.30
CA ASN A 102 10.37 24.64 -7.38
C ASN A 102 10.00 23.21 -7.79
N PHE A 103 8.97 22.61 -7.16
CA PHE A 103 8.54 21.27 -7.52
C PHE A 103 7.97 21.21 -8.94
N ALA A 104 7.27 22.25 -9.41
CA ALA A 104 6.79 22.31 -10.79
C ALA A 104 7.94 22.24 -11.79
N VAL A 105 9.02 23.03 -11.58
CA VAL A 105 10.20 23.00 -12.45
C VAL A 105 10.94 21.66 -12.36
N ILE A 106 11.19 21.17 -11.15
CA ILE A 106 11.87 19.88 -10.92
C ILE A 106 11.08 18.73 -11.58
N LEU A 107 9.77 18.70 -11.40
CA LEU A 107 8.92 17.64 -11.96
C LEU A 107 8.83 17.73 -13.48
N LEU A 108 8.78 18.94 -14.06
CA LEU A 108 8.82 19.10 -15.51
C LEU A 108 10.11 18.51 -16.09
N ILE A 109 11.26 18.78 -15.45
CA ILE A 109 12.56 18.22 -15.84
C ILE A 109 12.56 16.70 -15.65
N ILE A 110 12.13 16.20 -14.47
CA ILE A 110 12.13 14.76 -14.18
C ILE A 110 11.22 14.00 -15.14
N VAL A 111 10.00 14.47 -15.37
CA VAL A 111 9.06 13.83 -16.30
C VAL A 111 9.61 13.90 -17.72
N GLY A 112 10.11 15.06 -18.17
CA GLY A 112 10.72 15.22 -19.49
C GLY A 112 11.92 14.29 -19.71
N LEU A 113 12.83 14.19 -18.74
CA LEU A 113 13.94 13.24 -18.80
C LEU A 113 13.46 11.79 -18.78
N SER A 114 12.44 11.48 -17.95
CA SER A 114 11.85 10.14 -17.87
C SER A 114 11.22 9.71 -19.19
N GLU A 115 10.61 10.62 -19.94
CA GLU A 115 10.10 10.37 -21.29
C GLU A 115 11.23 9.97 -22.27
N LEU A 116 12.36 10.65 -22.19
CA LEU A 116 13.53 10.34 -23.03
C LEU A 116 14.14 8.98 -22.67
N ILE A 117 14.26 8.68 -21.38
CA ILE A 117 14.84 7.42 -20.90
C ILE A 117 13.79 6.32 -20.64
N ALA A 118 12.54 6.48 -21.10
CA ALA A 118 11.45 5.50 -20.91
C ALA A 118 11.85 4.07 -21.29
N PRO A 119 12.59 3.81 -22.41
CA PRO A 119 13.08 2.47 -22.73
C PRO A 119 13.92 1.85 -21.61
N TRP A 120 14.83 2.62 -21.04
CA TRP A 120 15.71 2.17 -19.95
C TRP A 120 14.94 1.98 -18.64
N LEU A 121 13.93 2.84 -18.36
CA LEU A 121 13.05 2.68 -17.21
C LEU A 121 12.26 1.37 -17.28
N VAL A 122 11.76 1.02 -18.45
CA VAL A 122 11.06 -0.26 -18.64
C VAL A 122 11.99 -1.43 -18.37
N LEU A 123 13.24 -1.41 -18.87
CA LEU A 123 14.21 -2.48 -18.59
C LEU A 123 14.62 -2.53 -17.11
N ALA A 124 14.72 -1.39 -16.44
CA ALA A 124 14.97 -1.34 -15.01
C ALA A 124 13.82 -1.94 -14.17
N LEU A 125 12.59 -1.87 -14.67
CA LEU A 125 11.40 -2.43 -14.00
C LEU A 125 11.12 -3.88 -14.41
N ALA A 126 11.45 -4.26 -15.65
CA ALA A 126 11.11 -5.52 -16.28
C ALA A 126 12.16 -5.89 -17.33
N GLY A 127 13.36 -6.27 -16.88
CA GLY A 127 14.50 -6.58 -17.75
C GLY A 127 14.25 -7.78 -18.66
N GLY A 128 13.42 -8.73 -18.25
CA GLY A 128 13.02 -9.87 -19.08
C GLY A 128 12.26 -9.48 -20.35
N PHE A 129 11.70 -8.26 -20.44
CA PHE A 129 11.07 -7.79 -21.67
C PHE A 129 12.06 -7.54 -22.82
N ARG A 130 13.36 -7.51 -22.53
CA ARG A 130 14.41 -7.43 -23.55
C ARG A 130 14.27 -8.56 -24.58
N ASP A 131 13.89 -9.74 -24.12
CA ASP A 131 13.75 -10.94 -24.96
C ASP A 131 12.31 -11.08 -25.56
N ALA A 132 11.42 -10.12 -25.27
CA ALA A 132 10.04 -10.05 -25.75
C ALA A 132 9.77 -8.71 -26.45
N PRO A 133 10.22 -8.50 -27.70
CA PRO A 133 10.23 -7.19 -28.38
C PRO A 133 8.85 -6.51 -28.46
N VAL A 134 7.79 -7.29 -28.67
CA VAL A 134 6.41 -6.77 -28.73
C VAL A 134 5.98 -6.22 -27.36
N THR A 135 6.17 -6.99 -26.29
CA THR A 135 5.85 -6.57 -24.92
C THR A 135 6.66 -5.35 -24.51
N TYR A 136 7.95 -5.33 -24.89
CA TYR A 136 8.83 -4.20 -24.62
C TYR A 136 8.37 -2.91 -25.31
N ALA A 137 8.05 -2.97 -26.61
CA ALA A 137 7.54 -1.82 -27.36
C ALA A 137 6.22 -1.29 -26.79
N LEU A 138 5.31 -2.19 -26.38
CA LEU A 138 4.06 -1.84 -25.71
C LEU A 138 4.32 -1.16 -24.38
N ALA A 139 5.18 -1.74 -23.53
CA ALA A 139 5.53 -1.20 -22.24
C ALA A 139 6.13 0.20 -22.36
N GLN A 140 7.02 0.45 -23.33
CA GLN A 140 7.57 1.78 -23.60
C GLN A 140 6.46 2.78 -23.95
N SER A 141 5.57 2.41 -24.89
CA SER A 141 4.46 3.27 -25.33
C SER A 141 3.54 3.61 -24.15
N TYR A 142 3.13 2.60 -23.38
CA TYR A 142 2.23 2.81 -22.24
C TYR A 142 2.91 3.57 -21.09
N THR A 143 4.22 3.35 -20.85
CA THR A 143 4.99 4.09 -19.86
C THR A 143 5.01 5.57 -20.18
N ARG A 144 5.32 5.96 -21.42
CA ARG A 144 5.29 7.37 -21.84
C ARG A 144 3.93 8.01 -21.61
N LEU A 145 2.83 7.30 -21.92
CA LEU A 145 1.48 7.81 -21.70
C LEU A 145 1.14 7.98 -20.21
N ALA A 146 1.72 7.17 -19.34
CA ALA A 146 1.44 7.18 -17.90
C ALA A 146 2.39 8.05 -17.06
N LEU A 147 3.59 8.39 -17.56
CA LEU A 147 4.61 9.15 -16.83
C LEU A 147 4.15 10.55 -16.36
N PRO A 148 3.37 11.32 -17.15
CA PRO A 148 2.89 12.64 -16.70
C PRO A 148 2.09 12.60 -15.40
N PHE A 149 1.46 11.46 -15.07
CA PHE A 149 0.77 11.26 -13.80
C PHE A 149 1.66 11.57 -12.59
N ILE A 150 2.96 11.26 -12.66
CA ILE A 150 3.90 11.48 -11.56
C ILE A 150 3.97 12.98 -11.24
N GLY A 151 4.12 13.83 -12.27
CA GLY A 151 4.13 15.28 -12.10
C GLY A 151 2.83 15.80 -11.48
N PHE A 152 1.70 15.37 -12.02
CA PHE A 152 0.39 15.79 -11.52
C PHE A 152 0.14 15.34 -10.07
N THR A 153 0.47 14.09 -9.72
CA THR A 153 0.18 13.55 -8.38
C THR A 153 1.09 14.15 -7.30
N VAL A 154 2.37 14.45 -7.62
CA VAL A 154 3.28 15.13 -6.67
C VAL A 154 2.81 16.56 -6.43
N MET A 155 2.46 17.30 -7.47
CA MET A 155 1.88 18.65 -7.35
C MET A 155 0.58 18.63 -6.56
N ALA A 156 -0.31 17.69 -6.85
CA ALA A 156 -1.56 17.51 -6.11
C ALA A 156 -1.31 17.22 -4.62
N SER A 157 -0.28 16.41 -4.29
CA SER A 157 0.09 16.11 -2.90
C SER A 157 0.61 17.34 -2.15
N LEU A 158 1.34 18.24 -2.80
CA LEU A 158 1.76 19.52 -2.21
C LEU A 158 0.57 20.45 -1.94
N VAL A 159 -0.36 20.56 -2.90
CA VAL A 159 -1.59 21.33 -2.71
C VAL A 159 -2.44 20.72 -1.61
N ALA A 160 -2.54 19.40 -1.54
CA ALA A 160 -3.23 18.70 -0.45
C ALA A 160 -2.56 18.97 0.91
N ALA A 161 -1.22 19.09 0.98
CA ALA A 161 -0.51 19.46 2.21
C ALA A 161 -0.86 20.87 2.67
N ILE A 162 -1.02 21.83 1.74
CA ILE A 162 -1.51 23.20 2.05
C ILE A 162 -2.96 23.14 2.58
N LEU A 163 -3.83 22.34 1.96
CA LEU A 163 -5.20 22.13 2.42
C LEU A 163 -5.25 21.54 3.83
N ASN A 164 -4.44 20.51 4.08
CA ASN A 164 -4.33 19.84 5.39
C ASN A 164 -3.82 20.79 6.48
N ALA A 165 -2.82 21.63 6.17
CA ALA A 165 -2.31 22.65 7.08
C ALA A 165 -3.37 23.73 7.43
N ASN A 166 -4.43 23.85 6.63
CA ASN A 166 -5.57 24.71 6.86
C ASN A 166 -6.85 23.95 7.24
N ASN A 167 -6.70 22.74 7.86
CA ASN A 167 -7.78 21.89 8.37
C ASN A 167 -8.81 21.45 7.31
N ARG A 168 -8.37 21.23 6.05
CA ARG A 168 -9.24 20.78 4.94
C ARG A 168 -8.83 19.40 4.46
N PHE A 169 -9.13 18.38 5.23
CA PHE A 169 -8.67 16.99 5.00
C PHE A 169 -9.51 16.24 3.95
N ALA A 170 -10.79 16.56 3.81
CA ALA A 170 -11.74 15.80 3.00
C ALA A 170 -11.32 15.68 1.52
N VAL A 171 -10.91 16.79 0.89
CA VAL A 171 -10.54 16.79 -0.53
C VAL A 171 -9.23 16.04 -0.77
N ALA A 172 -8.26 16.20 0.14
CA ALA A 172 -7.00 15.43 0.09
C ALA A 172 -7.25 13.92 0.18
N ALA A 173 -8.21 13.49 1.02
CA ALA A 173 -8.56 12.08 1.19
C ALA A 173 -9.27 11.47 -0.05
N LEU A 174 -9.92 12.28 -0.89
CA LEU A 174 -10.60 11.83 -2.11
C LEU A 174 -9.66 11.59 -3.30
N ALA A 175 -8.42 12.01 -3.21
CA ALA A 175 -7.42 11.88 -4.28
C ALA A 175 -7.33 10.48 -4.91
N PRO A 176 -7.17 9.40 -4.12
CA PRO A 176 -7.08 8.04 -4.68
C PRO A 176 -8.39 7.56 -5.32
N VAL A 177 -9.54 8.13 -4.94
CA VAL A 177 -10.86 7.82 -5.50
C VAL A 177 -10.92 8.27 -6.96
N VAL A 178 -10.39 9.46 -7.29
CA VAL A 178 -10.38 10.01 -8.66
C VAL A 178 -9.68 9.06 -9.62
N LEU A 179 -8.48 8.56 -9.28
CA LEU A 179 -7.75 7.61 -10.11
C LEU A 179 -8.58 6.36 -10.41
N ASN A 180 -9.20 5.79 -9.38
CA ASN A 180 -9.97 4.57 -9.52
C ASN A 180 -11.22 4.79 -10.39
N LEU A 181 -11.95 5.89 -10.19
CA LEU A 181 -13.14 6.22 -10.99
C LEU A 181 -12.80 6.44 -12.46
N VAL A 182 -11.72 7.17 -12.76
CA VAL A 182 -11.30 7.42 -14.15
C VAL A 182 -10.91 6.12 -14.84
N LEU A 183 -10.15 5.23 -14.18
CA LEU A 183 -9.76 3.95 -14.77
C LEU A 183 -10.95 2.98 -14.90
N ILE A 184 -11.88 2.95 -13.95
CA ILE A 184 -13.13 2.18 -14.09
C ILE A 184 -13.95 2.72 -15.25
N GLY A 185 -14.11 4.03 -15.35
CA GLY A 185 -14.81 4.67 -16.48
C GLY A 185 -14.17 4.34 -17.84
N ALA A 186 -12.83 4.33 -17.92
CA ALA A 186 -12.10 3.95 -19.12
C ALA A 186 -12.31 2.47 -19.48
N LEU A 187 -12.39 1.56 -18.50
CA LEU A 187 -12.68 0.15 -18.72
C LEU A 187 -14.09 -0.06 -19.24
N VAL A 188 -15.10 0.56 -18.61
CA VAL A 188 -16.51 0.50 -19.04
C VAL A 188 -16.66 1.09 -20.43
N TRP A 189 -16.02 2.23 -20.71
CA TRP A 189 -16.00 2.84 -22.05
C TRP A 189 -15.39 1.91 -23.09
N SER A 190 -14.24 1.28 -22.78
CA SER A 190 -13.56 0.36 -23.70
C SER A 190 -14.41 -0.88 -23.99
N GLU A 191 -15.10 -1.41 -22.99
CA GLU A 191 -16.02 -2.54 -23.16
C GLU A 191 -17.23 -2.15 -24.02
N TRP A 192 -17.85 -0.99 -23.74
CA TRP A 192 -18.97 -0.47 -24.54
C TRP A 192 -18.61 -0.25 -26.01
N GLN A 193 -17.37 0.20 -26.28
CA GLN A 193 -16.86 0.37 -27.64
C GLN A 193 -16.37 -0.93 -28.30
N GLY A 194 -16.42 -2.06 -27.61
CA GLY A 194 -15.89 -3.33 -28.12
C GLY A 194 -14.40 -3.30 -28.45
N GLN A 195 -13.61 -2.52 -27.69
CA GLN A 195 -12.18 -2.36 -27.97
C GLN A 195 -11.42 -3.67 -27.74
N SER A 196 -10.42 -3.91 -28.61
CA SER A 196 -9.46 -4.99 -28.39
C SER A 196 -8.62 -4.75 -27.12
N PRO A 197 -8.05 -5.79 -26.48
CA PRO A 197 -7.19 -5.65 -25.31
C PRO A 197 -6.05 -4.64 -25.50
N PHE A 198 -5.47 -4.59 -26.70
CA PHE A 198 -4.43 -3.62 -27.07
C PHE A 198 -4.93 -2.17 -26.96
N ARG A 199 -6.10 -1.87 -27.52
CA ARG A 199 -6.70 -0.52 -27.46
C ARG A 199 -7.12 -0.18 -26.03
N THR A 200 -7.70 -1.12 -25.30
CA THR A 200 -8.07 -0.97 -23.89
C THR A 200 -6.87 -0.61 -23.04
N ALA A 201 -5.74 -1.32 -23.17
CA ALA A 201 -4.52 -1.03 -22.42
C ALA A 201 -3.96 0.37 -22.73
N LYS A 202 -4.01 0.80 -24.01
CA LYS A 202 -3.62 2.15 -24.41
C LYS A 202 -4.55 3.22 -23.82
N THR A 203 -5.87 2.99 -23.85
CA THR A 203 -6.86 3.86 -23.22
C THR A 203 -6.60 3.98 -21.72
N LEU A 204 -6.32 2.87 -21.04
CA LEU A 204 -5.97 2.88 -19.62
C LEU A 204 -4.69 3.67 -19.34
N ALA A 205 -3.63 3.51 -20.15
CA ALA A 205 -2.38 4.25 -19.98
C ALA A 205 -2.59 5.77 -20.10
N TRP A 206 -3.40 6.24 -21.05
CA TRP A 206 -3.84 7.64 -21.15
C TRP A 206 -4.66 8.08 -19.93
N SER A 207 -5.58 7.21 -19.50
CA SER A 207 -6.47 7.50 -18.38
C SER A 207 -5.72 7.65 -17.05
N VAL A 208 -4.55 7.03 -16.89
CA VAL A 208 -3.67 7.27 -15.73
C VAL A 208 -3.27 8.74 -15.67
N SER A 209 -2.74 9.31 -16.74
CA SER A 209 -2.33 10.72 -16.76
C SER A 209 -3.53 11.67 -16.66
N LEU A 210 -4.64 11.35 -17.31
CA LEU A 210 -5.89 12.10 -17.16
C LEU A 210 -6.37 12.14 -15.71
N ALA A 211 -6.31 11.01 -15.02
CA ALA A 211 -6.69 10.94 -13.59
C ALA A 211 -5.80 11.82 -12.71
N GLY A 212 -4.49 11.86 -12.99
CA GLY A 212 -3.56 12.77 -12.32
C GLY A 212 -3.90 14.24 -12.53
N ALA A 213 -4.20 14.62 -13.77
CA ALA A 213 -4.60 15.98 -14.12
C ALA A 213 -5.93 16.37 -13.43
N LEU A 214 -6.93 15.50 -13.46
CA LEU A 214 -8.22 15.73 -12.79
C LEU A 214 -8.07 15.82 -11.27
N HIS A 215 -7.22 14.98 -10.68
CA HIS A 215 -6.90 15.08 -9.25
C HIS A 215 -6.24 16.42 -8.92
N LEU A 216 -5.25 16.86 -9.70
CA LEU A 216 -4.60 18.16 -9.51
C LEU A 216 -5.59 19.30 -9.63
N LEU A 217 -6.46 19.28 -10.65
CA LEU A 217 -7.52 20.27 -10.83
C LEU A 217 -8.48 20.31 -9.64
N LEU A 218 -8.88 19.16 -9.12
CA LEU A 218 -9.77 19.06 -7.95
C LEU A 218 -9.17 19.73 -6.71
N VAL A 219 -7.89 19.46 -6.39
CA VAL A 219 -7.26 20.06 -5.20
C VAL A 219 -6.96 21.54 -5.39
N PHE A 220 -6.62 21.99 -6.60
CA PHE A 220 -6.50 23.42 -6.91
C PHE A 220 -7.84 24.15 -6.81
N TRP A 221 -8.91 23.57 -7.33
CA TRP A 221 -10.26 24.10 -7.18
C TRP A 221 -10.64 24.24 -5.71
N ALA A 222 -10.38 23.22 -4.89
CA ALA A 222 -10.64 23.27 -3.46
C ALA A 222 -9.79 24.34 -2.74
N LEU A 223 -8.56 24.60 -3.18
CA LEU A 223 -7.69 25.63 -2.63
C LEU A 223 -8.22 27.04 -2.96
N GLY A 224 -8.75 27.23 -4.18
CA GLY A 224 -9.28 28.53 -4.66
C GLY A 224 -10.66 28.90 -4.10
N TRP A 225 -11.49 27.90 -3.73
CA TRP A 225 -12.92 28.10 -3.39
C TRP A 225 -13.16 28.90 -2.09
N LYS A 226 -12.28 28.80 -1.09
CA LYS A 226 -12.48 29.45 0.23
C LYS A 226 -11.15 29.74 0.92
N ALA A 227 -10.40 30.75 0.56
CA ALA A 227 -9.13 31.14 1.19
C ALA A 227 -8.25 29.99 1.81
N PRO A 228 -6.95 30.03 1.75
CA PRO A 228 -6.10 31.22 1.59
C PRO A 228 -5.87 31.67 0.15
N GLY A 229 -6.52 31.05 -0.85
CA GLY A 229 -6.27 31.31 -2.26
C GLY A 229 -5.01 30.61 -2.80
N ILE A 230 -4.90 30.53 -4.11
CA ILE A 230 -3.76 29.90 -4.78
C ILE A 230 -2.50 30.74 -4.54
N PRO A 231 -1.41 30.15 -3.96
CA PRO A 231 -0.16 30.87 -3.79
C PRO A 231 0.45 31.25 -5.16
N ARG A 232 1.09 32.41 -5.26
CA ARG A 232 1.83 32.77 -6.46
C ARG A 232 3.05 31.86 -6.59
N LEU A 233 3.16 31.16 -7.71
CA LEU A 233 4.31 30.30 -8.01
C LEU A 233 5.59 31.14 -8.06
N ARG A 234 6.61 30.71 -7.34
CA ARG A 234 7.93 31.35 -7.29
C ARG A 234 9.00 30.25 -7.32
N VAL A 235 10.10 30.54 -7.98
CA VAL A 235 11.30 29.72 -7.89
C VAL A 235 12.24 30.43 -6.94
N GLY A 236 12.71 29.74 -5.90
CA GLY A 236 13.58 30.31 -4.87
C GLY A 236 14.17 29.22 -3.97
N TRP A 237 15.08 29.62 -3.09
CA TRP A 237 15.82 28.68 -2.24
C TRP A 237 15.90 29.19 -0.79
N SER A 238 14.76 29.43 -0.18
CA SER A 238 14.65 29.91 1.20
C SER A 238 15.18 28.90 2.24
N PRO A 239 15.51 29.33 3.46
CA PRO A 239 15.83 28.41 4.56
C PRO A 239 14.73 27.38 4.83
N ALA A 240 13.47 27.78 4.68
CA ALA A 240 12.30 26.91 4.82
C ALA A 240 12.28 25.82 3.75
N MET A 241 12.60 26.17 2.50
CA MET A 241 12.72 25.18 1.40
C MET A 241 13.83 24.17 1.64
N LYS A 242 15.00 24.62 2.12
CA LYS A 242 16.09 23.71 2.52
C LYS A 242 15.64 22.75 3.62
N ARG A 243 14.95 23.28 4.64
CA ARG A 243 14.40 22.47 5.74
C ARG A 243 13.37 21.43 5.26
N LEU A 244 12.50 21.83 4.32
CA LEU A 244 11.55 20.91 3.69
C LEU A 244 12.25 19.73 3.02
N LEU A 245 13.33 19.98 2.24
CA LEU A 245 14.07 18.92 1.56
C LEU A 245 14.87 18.04 2.54
N GLN A 246 15.48 18.65 3.56
CA GLN A 246 16.24 17.91 4.58
C GLN A 246 15.36 16.94 5.37
N LEU A 247 14.12 17.31 5.64
CA LEU A 247 13.13 16.44 6.33
C LEU A 247 12.43 15.48 5.36
N GLY A 248 12.12 15.96 4.15
CA GLY A 248 11.30 15.24 3.19
C GLY A 248 12.01 14.12 2.48
N LEU A 249 13.24 14.33 2.05
CA LEU A 249 13.97 13.32 1.27
C LEU A 249 14.23 12.02 2.05
N PRO A 250 14.71 12.06 3.31
CA PRO A 250 14.84 10.84 4.12
C PRO A 250 13.51 10.14 4.39
N ALA A 251 12.44 10.91 4.65
CA ALA A 251 11.10 10.37 4.88
C ALA A 251 10.54 9.65 3.64
N LEU A 252 10.71 10.23 2.46
CA LEU A 252 10.35 9.62 1.18
C LEU A 252 11.11 8.31 0.94
N LEU A 253 12.43 8.30 1.14
CA LEU A 253 13.26 7.12 0.96
C LEU A 253 12.89 6.00 1.92
N ALA A 254 12.64 6.30 3.20
CA ALA A 254 12.22 5.32 4.19
C ALA A 254 10.86 4.69 3.83
N SER A 255 9.90 5.50 3.35
CA SER A 255 8.57 5.02 2.92
C SER A 255 8.62 4.18 1.64
N ALA A 256 9.61 4.44 0.77
CA ALA A 256 9.74 3.76 -0.51
C ALA A 256 10.30 2.33 -0.42
N THR A 257 10.92 1.94 0.70
CA THR A 257 11.66 0.67 0.82
C THR A 257 10.82 -0.57 0.48
N SER A 258 9.59 -0.64 0.98
CA SER A 258 8.67 -1.75 0.69
C SER A 258 8.27 -1.82 -0.79
N GLN A 259 8.25 -0.68 -1.47
CA GLN A 259 7.94 -0.61 -2.90
C GLN A 259 9.12 -1.15 -3.74
N PHE A 260 10.36 -0.98 -3.29
CA PHE A 260 11.53 -1.54 -3.97
C PHE A 260 11.56 -3.06 -3.93
N VAL A 261 11.14 -3.72 -2.83
CA VAL A 261 10.99 -5.18 -2.79
C VAL A 261 10.03 -5.66 -3.88
N LEU A 262 8.91 -4.96 -4.07
CA LEU A 262 7.95 -5.30 -5.12
C LEU A 262 8.47 -4.96 -6.54
N LEU A 263 9.34 -3.96 -6.69
CA LEU A 263 10.02 -3.71 -7.98
C LEU A 263 10.96 -4.85 -8.34
N VAL A 264 11.76 -5.32 -7.38
CA VAL A 264 12.62 -6.51 -7.55
C VAL A 264 11.79 -7.74 -7.93
N ALA A 265 10.67 -7.98 -7.25
CA ALA A 265 9.76 -9.07 -7.58
C ALA A 265 9.19 -8.94 -9.00
N THR A 266 8.86 -7.72 -9.46
CA THR A 266 8.41 -7.47 -10.83
C THR A 266 9.50 -7.73 -11.86
N GLN A 267 10.74 -7.30 -11.57
CA GLN A 267 11.91 -7.54 -12.40
C GLN A 267 12.14 -9.04 -12.62
N ILE A 268 12.06 -9.83 -11.54
CA ILE A 268 12.21 -11.29 -11.57
C ILE A 268 11.07 -11.94 -12.37
N ALA A 269 9.82 -11.54 -12.13
CA ALA A 269 8.67 -12.08 -12.83
C ALA A 269 8.69 -11.79 -14.34
N SER A 270 9.33 -10.70 -14.78
CA SER A 270 9.31 -10.22 -16.16
C SER A 270 9.89 -11.16 -17.20
N VAL A 271 10.63 -12.20 -16.78
CA VAL A 271 11.26 -13.19 -17.68
C VAL A 271 10.25 -14.15 -18.32
N GLN A 272 9.03 -14.23 -17.79
CA GLN A 272 7.98 -15.11 -18.31
C GLN A 272 6.74 -14.28 -18.69
N PRO A 273 6.18 -14.46 -19.91
CA PRO A 273 4.93 -13.82 -20.30
C PRO A 273 3.78 -14.17 -19.35
N GLY A 274 3.03 -13.17 -18.90
CA GLY A 274 1.94 -13.31 -17.94
C GLY A 274 2.37 -13.23 -16.47
N ALA A 275 3.64 -13.48 -16.14
CA ALA A 275 4.07 -13.59 -14.75
C ALA A 275 4.02 -12.26 -13.99
N VAL A 276 4.22 -11.12 -14.65
CA VAL A 276 4.05 -9.80 -14.04
C VAL A 276 2.58 -9.58 -13.65
N SER A 277 1.65 -10.00 -14.50
CA SER A 277 0.21 -9.90 -14.25
C SER A 277 -0.21 -10.81 -13.11
N TRP A 278 0.20 -12.09 -13.11
CA TRP A 278 -0.11 -13.04 -12.04
C TRP A 278 0.41 -12.54 -10.69
N LEU A 279 1.66 -12.06 -10.66
CA LEU A 279 2.25 -11.45 -9.45
C LEU A 279 1.47 -10.23 -8.98
N TYR A 280 1.05 -9.36 -9.91
CA TYR A 280 0.26 -8.16 -9.61
C TYR A 280 -1.09 -8.49 -8.98
N TYR A 281 -1.86 -9.42 -9.57
CA TYR A 281 -3.17 -9.80 -9.04
C TYR A 281 -3.04 -10.51 -7.68
N ALA A 282 -2.04 -11.36 -7.50
CA ALA A 282 -1.72 -11.97 -6.21
C ALA A 282 -1.38 -10.91 -5.14
N ASP A 283 -0.53 -9.93 -5.46
CA ASP A 283 -0.19 -8.81 -4.57
C ASP A 283 -1.43 -8.00 -4.17
N ARG A 284 -2.43 -7.84 -5.06
CA ARG A 284 -3.68 -7.15 -4.74
C ARG A 284 -4.47 -7.82 -3.64
N VAL A 285 -4.60 -9.13 -3.71
CA VAL A 285 -5.30 -9.92 -2.68
C VAL A 285 -4.50 -9.93 -1.37
N PHE A 286 -3.19 -10.15 -1.44
CA PHE A 286 -2.28 -10.08 -0.30
C PHE A 286 -2.35 -8.76 0.46
N GLN A 287 -2.52 -7.64 -0.24
CA GLN A 287 -2.58 -6.31 0.38
C GLN A 287 -3.90 -6.03 1.12
N LEU A 288 -4.97 -6.80 0.91
CA LEU A 288 -6.23 -6.58 1.61
C LEU A 288 -6.05 -6.76 3.13
N PRO A 289 -5.66 -7.94 3.66
CA PRO A 289 -5.46 -8.12 5.09
C PRO A 289 -4.32 -7.26 5.64
N LEU A 290 -3.22 -7.11 4.91
CA LEU A 290 -2.12 -6.23 5.30
C LEU A 290 -2.58 -4.78 5.51
N GLY A 291 -3.47 -4.31 4.66
CA GLY A 291 -4.04 -2.97 4.74
C GLY A 291 -4.95 -2.76 5.94
N PHE A 292 -5.77 -3.74 6.30
CA PHE A 292 -6.62 -3.66 7.49
C PHE A 292 -5.80 -3.61 8.77
N VAL A 293 -4.81 -4.49 8.91
CA VAL A 293 -3.91 -4.51 10.07
C VAL A 293 -3.11 -3.21 10.16
N ALA A 294 -2.63 -2.70 9.02
CA ALA A 294 -1.84 -1.48 8.99
C ALA A 294 -2.63 -0.24 9.45
N VAL A 295 -3.91 -0.13 9.09
CA VAL A 295 -4.77 0.98 9.54
C VAL A 295 -5.02 0.88 11.04
N ALA A 296 -5.38 -0.31 11.53
CA ALA A 296 -5.62 -0.53 12.97
C ALA A 296 -4.39 -0.18 13.82
N MET A 297 -3.18 -0.52 13.33
CA MET A 297 -1.92 -0.26 14.04
C MET A 297 -1.43 1.20 13.89
N GLY A 298 -1.59 1.81 12.71
CA GLY A 298 -1.03 3.13 12.43
C GLY A 298 -1.69 4.27 13.18
N VAL A 299 -3.00 4.18 13.43
CA VAL A 299 -3.78 5.24 14.10
C VAL A 299 -3.49 5.28 15.62
N VAL A 300 -3.29 4.12 16.25
CA VAL A 300 -3.18 4.01 17.71
C VAL A 300 -1.73 3.86 18.17
N LEU A 301 -0.94 3.05 17.46
CA LEU A 301 0.35 2.59 17.95
C LEU A 301 1.44 3.68 17.96
N LEU A 302 1.58 4.43 16.86
CA LEU A 302 2.65 5.43 16.74
C LEU A 302 2.52 6.56 17.77
N PRO A 303 1.34 7.18 17.97
CA PRO A 303 1.16 8.21 19.00
C PRO A 303 1.41 7.66 20.41
N GLU A 304 0.95 6.44 20.71
CA GLU A 304 1.14 5.84 22.03
C GLU A 304 2.62 5.51 22.30
N ILE A 305 3.35 4.95 21.34
CA ILE A 305 4.80 4.73 21.50
C ILE A 305 5.52 6.05 21.68
N ALA A 306 5.17 7.09 20.91
CA ALA A 306 5.80 8.40 21.00
C ALA A 306 5.53 9.07 22.37
N ALA A 307 4.33 8.93 22.93
CA ALA A 307 3.98 9.42 24.26
C ALA A 307 4.81 8.71 25.33
N ARG A 308 4.87 7.37 25.30
CA ARG A 308 5.69 6.57 26.25
C ARG A 308 7.19 6.89 26.16
N GLU A 309 7.67 7.15 24.95
CA GLU A 309 9.06 7.57 24.73
C GLU A 309 9.33 8.96 25.33
N ALA A 310 8.41 9.91 25.16
CA ALA A 310 8.52 11.25 25.73
C ALA A 310 8.46 11.25 27.27
N GLU A 311 7.69 10.34 27.87
CA GLU A 311 7.59 10.12 29.31
C GLU A 311 8.79 9.35 29.88
N GLY A 312 9.66 8.77 29.05
CA GLY A 312 10.76 7.90 29.49
C GLY A 312 10.31 6.53 30.01
N ASP A 313 9.03 6.14 29.78
CA ASP A 313 8.46 4.87 30.23
C ASP A 313 8.89 3.72 29.31
N ALA A 314 10.09 3.19 29.56
CA ALA A 314 10.66 2.09 28.79
C ALA A 314 9.83 0.79 28.90
N ASP A 315 9.24 0.51 30.05
CA ASP A 315 8.45 -0.71 30.26
C ASP A 315 7.05 -0.58 29.64
N GLY A 316 6.42 0.59 29.72
CA GLY A 316 5.20 0.91 29.00
C GLY A 316 5.38 0.75 27.50
N ARG A 317 6.44 1.33 26.93
CA ARG A 317 6.79 1.16 25.50
C ARG A 317 6.94 -0.31 25.12
N ARG A 318 7.68 -1.12 25.89
CA ARG A 318 7.85 -2.56 25.60
C ARG A 318 6.52 -3.29 25.60
N ARG A 319 5.65 -3.01 26.59
CA ARG A 319 4.31 -3.60 26.66
C ARG A 319 3.44 -3.20 25.47
N THR A 320 3.44 -1.91 25.09
CA THR A 320 2.69 -1.41 23.91
C THR A 320 3.15 -2.09 22.63
N VAL A 321 4.45 -2.22 22.40
CA VAL A 321 4.99 -2.91 21.20
C VAL A 321 4.63 -4.39 21.19
N SER A 322 4.77 -5.10 22.34
CA SER A 322 4.39 -6.52 22.44
C SER A 322 2.89 -6.74 22.22
N ALA A 323 2.04 -5.86 22.77
CA ALA A 323 0.59 -5.93 22.57
C ALA A 323 0.21 -5.69 21.10
N ALA A 324 0.84 -4.72 20.45
CA ALA A 324 0.62 -4.43 19.02
C ALA A 324 1.07 -5.58 18.12
N LEU A 325 2.25 -6.19 18.40
CA LEU A 325 2.70 -7.38 17.68
C LEU A 325 1.74 -8.55 17.92
N ALA A 326 1.32 -8.79 19.15
CA ALA A 326 0.38 -9.85 19.47
C ALA A 326 -0.94 -9.68 18.71
N LEU A 327 -1.52 -8.48 18.71
CA LEU A 327 -2.76 -8.18 17.97
C LEU A 327 -2.55 -8.29 16.45
N GLY A 328 -1.47 -7.69 15.93
CA GLY A 328 -1.17 -7.74 14.50
C GLY A 328 -0.98 -9.16 13.99
N LEU A 329 -0.25 -10.01 14.73
CA LEU A 329 0.01 -11.40 14.36
C LEU A 329 -1.19 -12.31 14.60
N LEU A 330 -2.02 -12.01 15.62
CA LEU A 330 -3.31 -12.69 15.85
C LEU A 330 -4.26 -12.55 14.66
N LEU A 331 -4.19 -11.43 13.92
CA LEU A 331 -4.97 -11.20 12.70
C LEU A 331 -4.24 -11.68 11.44
N ALA A 332 -2.93 -11.51 11.38
CA ALA A 332 -2.15 -11.83 10.19
C ALA A 332 -1.98 -13.34 9.97
N ILE A 333 -1.82 -14.13 11.03
CA ILE A 333 -1.63 -15.59 10.93
C ILE A 333 -2.84 -16.29 10.32
N PRO A 334 -4.08 -16.12 10.81
CA PRO A 334 -5.25 -16.73 10.17
C PRO A 334 -5.50 -16.20 8.77
N ALA A 335 -5.26 -14.90 8.52
CA ALA A 335 -5.37 -14.33 7.18
C ALA A 335 -4.36 -14.95 6.20
N ALA A 336 -3.10 -15.13 6.62
CA ALA A 336 -2.08 -15.82 5.83
C ALA A 336 -2.48 -17.27 5.54
N THR A 337 -2.96 -17.97 6.55
CA THR A 337 -3.43 -19.36 6.41
C THR A 337 -4.59 -19.47 5.43
N ALA A 338 -5.59 -18.58 5.55
CA ALA A 338 -6.73 -18.54 4.62
C ALA A 338 -6.29 -18.23 3.19
N LEU A 339 -5.40 -17.23 3.00
CA LEU A 339 -4.86 -16.89 1.68
C LEU A 339 -4.05 -18.02 1.06
N ALA A 340 -3.33 -18.80 1.87
CA ALA A 340 -2.55 -19.94 1.36
C ALA A 340 -3.45 -21.12 0.98
N VAL A 341 -4.40 -21.48 1.85
CA VAL A 341 -5.27 -22.66 1.67
C VAL A 341 -6.36 -22.41 0.63
N LEU A 342 -6.94 -21.20 0.62
CA LEU A 342 -8.02 -20.80 -0.29
C LEU A 342 -7.50 -20.01 -1.50
N ALA A 343 -6.20 -20.06 -1.81
CA ALA A 343 -5.61 -19.26 -2.88
C ALA A 343 -6.35 -19.44 -4.21
N GLU A 344 -6.60 -20.68 -4.61
CA GLU A 344 -7.26 -20.98 -5.87
C GLU A 344 -8.74 -20.59 -5.89
N PRO A 345 -9.60 -20.95 -4.92
CA PRO A 345 -10.98 -20.45 -4.85
C PRO A 345 -11.06 -18.91 -4.80
N ILE A 346 -10.19 -18.25 -4.05
CA ILE A 346 -10.15 -16.79 -3.98
C ILE A 346 -9.88 -16.18 -5.36
N VAL A 347 -8.85 -16.67 -6.06
CA VAL A 347 -8.48 -16.17 -7.39
C VAL A 347 -9.56 -16.49 -8.42
N ALA A 348 -10.15 -17.69 -8.37
CA ALA A 348 -11.26 -18.10 -9.25
C ALA A 348 -12.44 -17.15 -9.11
N VAL A 349 -12.95 -16.99 -7.89
CA VAL A 349 -14.14 -16.16 -7.62
C VAL A 349 -13.90 -14.68 -7.93
N LEU A 350 -12.70 -14.16 -7.70
CA LEU A 350 -12.41 -12.74 -7.87
C LEU A 350 -12.03 -12.37 -9.31
N PHE A 351 -11.25 -13.19 -10.01
CA PHE A 351 -10.61 -12.80 -11.27
C PHE A 351 -10.97 -13.67 -12.46
N GLU A 352 -11.36 -14.95 -12.30
CA GLU A 352 -11.59 -15.85 -13.43
C GLU A 352 -12.86 -15.47 -14.22
N ARG A 353 -12.67 -14.49 -15.11
CA ARG A 353 -13.72 -13.99 -16.00
C ARG A 353 -13.11 -13.27 -17.22
N GLY A 354 -13.83 -13.27 -18.33
CA GLY A 354 -13.42 -12.59 -19.55
C GLY A 354 -12.14 -13.15 -20.14
N LYS A 355 -11.07 -12.35 -20.14
CA LYS A 355 -9.74 -12.76 -20.67
C LYS A 355 -8.85 -13.47 -19.65
N PHE A 356 -9.22 -13.46 -18.37
CA PHE A 356 -8.49 -14.15 -17.32
C PHE A 356 -9.01 -15.59 -17.21
N GLY A 357 -8.19 -16.54 -17.66
CA GLY A 357 -8.57 -17.94 -17.81
C GLY A 357 -8.04 -18.86 -16.68
N PRO A 358 -8.30 -20.20 -16.80
CA PRO A 358 -7.89 -21.19 -15.80
C PRO A 358 -6.37 -21.24 -15.53
N VAL A 359 -5.54 -21.07 -16.56
CA VAL A 359 -4.08 -21.02 -16.41
C VAL A 359 -3.67 -19.81 -15.57
N ASP A 360 -4.31 -18.66 -15.80
CA ASP A 360 -4.05 -17.43 -15.06
C ASP A 360 -4.46 -17.60 -13.59
N ARG A 361 -5.58 -18.30 -13.33
CA ARG A 361 -6.03 -18.66 -11.98
C ARG A 361 -4.97 -19.45 -11.24
N GLU A 362 -4.52 -20.59 -11.82
CA GLU A 362 -3.55 -21.48 -11.19
C GLU A 362 -2.25 -20.75 -10.86
N ARG A 363 -1.70 -20.00 -11.83
CA ARG A 363 -0.44 -19.27 -11.66
C ARG A 363 -0.57 -18.12 -10.66
N THR A 364 -1.69 -17.41 -10.65
CA THR A 364 -1.96 -16.34 -9.68
C THR A 364 -2.17 -16.92 -8.28
N ALA A 365 -2.89 -18.04 -8.15
CA ALA A 365 -3.10 -18.73 -6.88
C ALA A 365 -1.79 -19.20 -6.26
N THR A 366 -0.90 -19.80 -7.06
CA THR A 366 0.44 -20.23 -6.60
C THR A 366 1.26 -19.01 -6.10
N ALA A 367 1.23 -17.91 -6.82
CA ALA A 367 1.89 -16.67 -6.39
C ALA A 367 1.25 -16.08 -5.11
N LEU A 368 -0.08 -16.16 -4.97
CA LEU A 368 -0.80 -15.71 -3.77
C LEU A 368 -0.44 -16.55 -2.54
N ALA A 369 -0.40 -17.86 -2.68
CA ALA A 369 0.03 -18.76 -1.61
C ALA A 369 1.48 -18.48 -1.16
N ALA A 370 2.37 -18.19 -2.12
CA ALA A 370 3.74 -17.79 -1.82
C ALA A 370 3.83 -16.43 -1.09
N PHE A 371 3.03 -15.44 -1.48
CA PHE A 371 2.92 -14.16 -0.75
C PHE A 371 2.33 -14.32 0.65
N ALA A 372 1.35 -15.21 0.83
CA ALA A 372 0.68 -15.44 2.10
C ALA A 372 1.66 -15.79 3.24
N ILE A 373 2.72 -16.54 2.92
CA ILE A 373 3.80 -16.88 3.86
C ILE A 373 4.46 -15.61 4.45
N GLY A 374 4.57 -14.55 3.66
CA GLY A 374 5.19 -13.29 4.06
C GLY A 374 4.31 -12.36 4.89
N LEU A 375 2.99 -12.60 4.96
CA LEU A 375 2.05 -11.67 5.58
C LEU A 375 2.35 -11.40 7.07
N PRO A 376 2.61 -12.40 7.92
CA PRO A 376 2.96 -12.15 9.31
C PRO A 376 4.29 -11.37 9.44
N GLY A 377 5.28 -11.68 8.59
CA GLY A 377 6.54 -10.95 8.53
C GLY A 377 6.36 -9.47 8.15
N ALA A 378 5.53 -9.20 7.14
CA ALA A 378 5.23 -7.83 6.70
C ALA A 378 4.52 -7.00 7.79
N VAL A 379 3.58 -7.62 8.52
CA VAL A 379 2.90 -6.99 9.66
C VAL A 379 3.88 -6.72 10.80
N ALA A 380 4.70 -7.70 11.17
CA ALA A 380 5.69 -7.55 12.24
C ALA A 380 6.72 -6.46 11.90
N ALA A 381 7.25 -6.44 10.68
CA ALA A 381 8.18 -5.40 10.22
C ALA A 381 7.56 -4.00 10.31
N LYS A 382 6.27 -3.85 9.98
CA LYS A 382 5.56 -2.59 10.06
C LYS A 382 5.41 -2.10 11.50
N VAL A 383 5.05 -2.98 12.43
CA VAL A 383 4.93 -2.66 13.87
C VAL A 383 6.29 -2.28 14.45
N LEU A 384 7.33 -3.10 14.23
CA LEU A 384 8.67 -2.89 14.79
C LEU A 384 9.34 -1.60 14.27
N SER A 385 9.07 -1.22 13.02
CA SER A 385 9.59 0.03 12.46
C SER A 385 9.05 1.27 13.18
N GLN A 386 7.83 1.23 13.75
CA GLN A 386 7.24 2.37 14.45
C GLN A 386 8.06 2.80 15.66
N VAL A 387 8.75 1.87 16.33
CA VAL A 387 9.61 2.17 17.48
C VAL A 387 10.73 3.13 17.07
N TYR A 388 11.37 2.90 15.94
CA TYR A 388 12.43 3.78 15.42
C TYR A 388 11.88 5.10 14.89
N PHE A 389 10.69 5.08 14.26
CA PHE A 389 10.06 6.32 13.79
C PHE A 389 9.63 7.23 14.95
N ALA A 390 9.09 6.66 16.04
CA ALA A 390 8.77 7.39 17.27
C ALA A 390 10.02 8.07 17.88
N ARG A 391 11.20 7.44 17.73
CA ARG A 391 12.50 7.98 18.16
C ARG A 391 13.17 8.90 17.14
N GLN A 392 12.48 9.27 16.08
CA GLN A 392 13.02 10.09 14.98
C GLN A 392 14.32 9.50 14.37
N ASN A 393 14.46 8.18 14.38
CA ASN A 393 15.61 7.47 13.82
C ASN A 393 15.21 6.57 12.63
N PRO A 394 14.88 7.12 11.46
CA PRO A 394 14.48 6.35 10.29
C PRO A 394 15.66 5.61 9.62
N GLY A 395 16.90 5.92 10.00
CA GLY A 395 18.09 5.33 9.40
C GLY A 395 18.20 3.82 9.60
N LYS A 396 17.83 3.31 10.80
CA LYS A 396 17.86 1.87 11.08
C LYS A 396 16.83 1.08 10.27
N PRO A 397 15.53 1.45 10.22
CA PRO A 397 14.57 0.84 9.31
C PRO A 397 15.00 0.89 7.84
N LEU A 398 15.61 2.00 7.38
CA LEU A 398 16.12 2.12 6.03
C LEU A 398 17.25 1.11 5.74
N MET A 399 18.23 1.01 6.64
CA MET A 399 19.34 0.05 6.51
C MET A 399 18.81 -1.40 6.45
N VAL A 400 17.90 -1.76 7.34
CA VAL A 400 17.27 -3.09 7.33
C VAL A 400 16.46 -3.31 6.05
N GLY A 401 15.79 -2.28 5.56
CA GLY A 401 15.09 -2.32 4.28
C GLY A 401 16.02 -2.63 3.10
N LEU A 402 17.22 -2.03 3.06
CA LEU A 402 18.23 -2.34 2.03
C LEU A 402 18.70 -3.80 2.11
N VAL A 403 18.92 -4.33 3.31
CA VAL A 403 19.23 -5.76 3.50
C VAL A 403 18.08 -6.64 2.99
N SER A 404 16.84 -6.26 3.23
CA SER A 404 15.66 -6.98 2.75
C SER A 404 15.54 -6.97 1.23
N ILE A 405 15.89 -5.85 0.58
CA ILE A 405 15.96 -5.77 -0.89
C ILE A 405 17.06 -6.71 -1.43
N ALA A 406 18.24 -6.72 -0.82
CA ALA A 406 19.31 -7.64 -1.19
C ALA A 406 18.86 -9.11 -1.04
N MET A 407 18.15 -9.46 0.05
CA MET A 407 17.55 -10.77 0.23
C MET A 407 16.53 -11.09 -0.87
N ALA A 408 15.66 -10.15 -1.24
CA ALA A 408 14.69 -10.34 -2.33
C ALA A 408 15.39 -10.65 -3.66
N ILE A 409 16.51 -9.98 -3.95
CA ILE A 409 17.30 -10.23 -5.18
C ILE A 409 17.89 -11.64 -5.15
N VAL A 410 18.61 -11.99 -4.08
CA VAL A 410 19.28 -13.30 -3.95
C VAL A 410 18.26 -14.44 -3.98
N ALA A 411 17.20 -14.34 -3.17
CA ALA A 411 16.16 -15.35 -3.12
C ALA A 411 15.39 -15.44 -4.45
N GLY A 412 15.13 -14.32 -5.09
CA GLY A 412 14.46 -14.29 -6.38
C GLY A 412 15.25 -14.98 -7.49
N LEU A 413 16.54 -14.71 -7.59
CA LEU A 413 17.41 -15.39 -8.54
C LEU A 413 17.48 -16.90 -8.31
N ALA A 414 17.44 -17.33 -7.05
CA ALA A 414 17.49 -18.76 -6.69
C ALA A 414 16.15 -19.50 -6.91
N LEU A 415 15.00 -18.84 -6.69
CA LEU A 415 13.69 -19.48 -6.62
C LEU A 415 12.82 -19.30 -7.89
N SER A 416 13.24 -18.47 -8.84
CA SER A 416 12.41 -18.13 -10.00
C SER A 416 12.58 -19.03 -11.22
N SER A 417 13.44 -20.05 -11.17
CA SER A 417 13.83 -20.85 -12.33
C SER A 417 12.68 -21.58 -13.04
N GLN A 418 11.70 -22.09 -12.30
CA GLN A 418 10.58 -22.85 -12.87
C GLN A 418 9.25 -22.08 -12.90
N GLN A 419 9.00 -21.25 -11.89
CA GLN A 419 7.78 -20.46 -11.75
C GLN A 419 8.13 -19.03 -11.31
N PRO A 420 8.49 -18.14 -12.25
CA PRO A 420 8.97 -16.80 -11.93
C PRO A 420 8.02 -15.96 -11.06
N ALA A 421 6.70 -16.05 -11.28
CA ALA A 421 5.73 -15.32 -10.46
C ALA A 421 5.71 -15.82 -9.00
N ALA A 422 5.64 -17.13 -8.78
CA ALA A 422 5.64 -17.73 -7.45
C ALA A 422 6.99 -17.55 -6.75
N GLY A 423 8.10 -17.73 -7.48
CA GLY A 423 9.46 -17.49 -6.97
C GLY A 423 9.67 -16.04 -6.54
N ALA A 424 9.19 -15.08 -7.34
CA ALA A 424 9.25 -13.66 -7.00
C ALA A 424 8.39 -13.32 -5.76
N ALA A 425 7.19 -13.92 -5.64
CA ALA A 425 6.32 -13.76 -4.48
C ALA A 425 6.96 -14.35 -3.21
N LEU A 426 7.59 -15.53 -3.31
CA LEU A 426 8.30 -16.16 -2.20
C LEU A 426 9.55 -15.35 -1.80
N ALA A 427 10.29 -14.81 -2.76
CA ALA A 427 11.42 -13.93 -2.50
C ALA A 427 11.00 -12.66 -1.75
N ALA A 428 9.87 -12.06 -2.11
CA ALA A 428 9.29 -10.93 -1.37
C ALA A 428 8.88 -11.34 0.05
N SER A 429 8.30 -12.53 0.23
CA SER A 429 7.94 -13.08 1.54
C SER A 429 9.17 -13.28 2.44
N LEU A 430 10.26 -13.81 1.90
CA LEU A 430 11.53 -13.93 2.61
C LEU A 430 12.12 -12.56 2.97
N ALA A 431 12.00 -11.58 2.08
CA ALA A 431 12.43 -10.22 2.37
C ALA A 431 11.64 -9.59 3.53
N PHE A 432 10.31 -9.81 3.61
CA PHE A 432 9.49 -9.33 4.72
C PHE A 432 9.88 -10.00 6.05
N TRP A 433 10.16 -11.30 6.03
CA TRP A 433 10.68 -12.00 7.21
C TRP A 433 12.06 -11.52 7.60
N THR A 434 12.97 -11.32 6.65
CA THR A 434 14.30 -10.75 6.90
C THR A 434 14.18 -9.38 7.56
N GLN A 435 13.29 -8.53 7.06
CA GLN A 435 13.05 -7.21 7.61
C GLN A 435 12.54 -7.28 9.06
N SER A 436 11.56 -8.13 9.35
CA SER A 436 10.99 -8.24 10.68
C SER A 436 11.98 -8.82 11.69
N LEU A 437 12.71 -9.86 11.31
CA LEU A 437 13.71 -10.49 12.19
C LEU A 437 14.90 -9.57 12.46
N ALA A 438 15.40 -8.88 11.42
CA ALA A 438 16.49 -7.93 11.60
C ALA A 438 16.08 -6.74 12.50
N LEU A 439 14.87 -6.21 12.33
CA LEU A 439 14.34 -5.15 13.21
C LEU A 439 14.18 -5.65 14.66
N ALA A 440 13.68 -6.87 14.86
CA ALA A 440 13.54 -7.48 16.18
C ALA A 440 14.91 -7.63 16.87
N VAL A 441 15.92 -8.13 16.14
CA VAL A 441 17.30 -8.27 16.66
C VAL A 441 17.90 -6.91 17.00
N LEU A 442 17.73 -5.90 16.14
CA LEU A 442 18.24 -4.54 16.41
C LEU A 442 17.56 -3.92 17.63
N LEU A 443 16.23 -4.02 17.75
CA LEU A 443 15.50 -3.52 18.92
C LEU A 443 15.92 -4.21 20.20
N TRP A 444 16.22 -5.50 20.13
CA TRP A 444 16.75 -6.25 21.26
C TRP A 444 18.16 -5.77 21.66
N ARG A 445 19.07 -5.64 20.67
CA ARG A 445 20.44 -5.13 20.90
C ARG A 445 20.46 -3.71 21.45
N ASP A 446 19.55 -2.85 20.98
CA ASP A 446 19.40 -1.47 21.47
C ASP A 446 18.72 -1.41 22.86
N GLY A 447 18.29 -2.52 23.44
CA GLY A 447 17.55 -2.56 24.70
C GLY A 447 16.16 -1.94 24.65
N LEU A 448 15.64 -1.69 23.44
CA LEU A 448 14.37 -0.99 23.24
C LEU A 448 13.17 -1.92 23.38
N TRP A 449 13.30 -3.16 22.93
CA TRP A 449 12.26 -4.17 23.00
C TRP A 449 12.86 -5.58 22.95
N ARG A 450 12.17 -6.53 23.54
CA ARG A 450 12.45 -7.98 23.43
C ARG A 450 11.13 -8.75 23.56
N PRO A 451 11.01 -9.92 22.90
CA PRO A 451 9.82 -10.74 23.01
C PRO A 451 9.63 -11.19 24.47
N ASP A 452 8.39 -11.10 24.93
CA ASP A 452 8.00 -11.58 26.26
C ASP A 452 7.24 -12.93 26.14
N ALA A 453 7.09 -13.61 27.28
CA ALA A 453 6.41 -14.89 27.35
C ALA A 453 4.93 -14.80 26.92
N ALA A 454 4.28 -13.65 27.11
CA ALA A 454 2.90 -13.43 26.73
C ALA A 454 2.75 -13.38 25.20
N LEU A 455 3.66 -12.69 24.51
CA LEU A 455 3.71 -12.67 23.03
C LEU A 455 3.95 -14.08 22.47
N LEU A 456 4.96 -14.79 23.00
CA LEU A 456 5.29 -16.15 22.53
C LEU A 456 4.12 -17.13 22.73
N ARG A 457 3.43 -17.03 23.86
CA ARG A 457 2.21 -17.83 24.11
C ARG A 457 1.09 -17.46 23.12
N THR A 458 0.87 -16.18 22.86
CA THR A 458 -0.14 -15.72 21.88
C THR A 458 0.18 -16.25 20.49
N LEU A 459 1.44 -16.23 20.08
CA LEU A 459 1.89 -16.77 18.80
C LEU A 459 1.65 -18.29 18.71
N ALA A 460 2.02 -19.06 19.74
CA ALA A 460 1.80 -20.50 19.77
C ALA A 460 0.31 -20.85 19.67
N ILE A 461 -0.55 -20.15 20.41
CA ILE A 461 -2.01 -20.31 20.33
C ILE A 461 -2.53 -19.95 18.93
N SER A 462 -2.07 -18.83 18.36
CA SER A 462 -2.50 -18.39 17.02
C SER A 462 -2.11 -19.39 15.93
N ILE A 463 -0.91 -19.96 16.00
CA ILE A 463 -0.44 -20.98 15.04
C ILE A 463 -1.27 -22.27 15.19
N ALA A 464 -1.50 -22.76 16.43
CA ALA A 464 -2.30 -23.95 16.67
C ALA A 464 -3.76 -23.77 16.21
N ALA A 465 -4.37 -22.63 16.52
CA ALA A 465 -5.72 -22.30 16.07
C ALA A 465 -5.81 -22.16 14.54
N ALA A 466 -4.79 -21.57 13.90
CA ALA A 466 -4.73 -21.45 12.44
C ALA A 466 -4.55 -22.82 11.76
N ALA A 467 -3.85 -23.76 12.38
CA ALA A 467 -3.74 -25.14 11.87
C ALA A 467 -5.10 -25.87 11.91
N LEU A 468 -5.87 -25.71 12.99
CA LEU A 468 -7.26 -26.24 13.07
C LEU A 468 -8.18 -25.59 12.05
N MET A 469 -8.06 -24.26 11.89
CA MET A 469 -8.79 -23.53 10.86
C MET A 469 -8.45 -24.07 9.46
N ALA A 470 -7.16 -24.29 9.17
CA ALA A 470 -6.72 -24.83 7.88
C ALA A 470 -7.34 -26.20 7.62
N ALA A 471 -7.28 -27.11 8.59
CA ALA A 471 -7.89 -28.43 8.47
C ALA A 471 -9.40 -28.34 8.19
N ALA A 472 -10.14 -27.52 8.94
CA ALA A 472 -11.57 -27.32 8.74
C ALA A 472 -11.90 -26.72 7.37
N VAL A 473 -11.12 -25.71 6.93
CA VAL A 473 -11.35 -25.04 5.64
C VAL A 473 -11.00 -25.96 4.46
N ILE A 474 -9.95 -26.80 4.59
CA ILE A 474 -9.61 -27.79 3.57
C ILE A 474 -10.74 -28.81 3.44
N THR A 475 -11.21 -29.40 4.54
CA THR A 475 -12.28 -30.41 4.51
C THR A 475 -13.57 -29.86 3.93
N LEU A 476 -14.04 -28.69 4.40
CA LEU A 476 -15.23 -28.02 3.85
C LEU A 476 -15.04 -27.56 2.40
N GLY A 477 -13.83 -27.14 2.05
CA GLY A 477 -13.49 -26.67 0.71
C GLY A 477 -13.43 -27.76 -0.34
N MET A 478 -13.08 -29.01 0.06
CA MET A 478 -13.09 -30.15 -0.87
C MET A 478 -14.48 -30.43 -1.43
N ASP A 479 -15.52 -30.35 -0.60
CA ASP A 479 -16.90 -30.58 -1.01
C ASP A 479 -17.45 -29.43 -1.89
N LEU A 480 -16.88 -28.22 -1.77
CA LEU A 480 -17.31 -27.03 -2.48
C LEU A 480 -16.42 -26.67 -3.68
N HIS A 481 -15.39 -27.47 -3.94
CA HIS A 481 -14.37 -27.13 -4.96
C HIS A 481 -15.00 -26.92 -6.35
N ASP A 482 -15.84 -27.84 -6.80
CA ASP A 482 -16.48 -27.79 -8.13
C ASP A 482 -17.47 -26.63 -8.28
N GLU A 483 -17.96 -26.08 -7.17
CA GLU A 483 -18.83 -24.91 -7.18
C GLU A 483 -18.06 -23.59 -7.13
N LEU A 484 -16.87 -23.62 -6.53
CA LEU A 484 -15.99 -22.45 -6.40
C LEU A 484 -15.01 -22.29 -7.57
N VAL A 485 -14.65 -23.40 -8.23
CA VAL A 485 -13.64 -23.46 -9.27
C VAL A 485 -14.27 -24.15 -10.50
N GLY A 486 -14.08 -23.57 -11.68
CA GLY A 486 -14.54 -24.19 -12.95
C GLY A 486 -15.92 -23.75 -13.45
N LYS A 487 -16.67 -22.96 -12.69
CA LYS A 487 -17.85 -22.25 -13.18
C LYS A 487 -17.57 -20.76 -13.29
N VAL A 488 -18.23 -20.07 -14.23
CA VAL A 488 -18.14 -18.60 -14.28
C VAL A 488 -18.57 -18.05 -12.91
N ALA A 489 -17.70 -17.29 -12.27
CA ALA A 489 -17.92 -16.76 -10.93
C ALA A 489 -19.22 -15.93 -10.90
N ASP A 490 -20.23 -16.47 -10.23
CA ASP A 490 -21.52 -15.85 -9.96
C ASP A 490 -21.61 -15.40 -8.50
N TRP A 491 -22.75 -14.80 -8.13
CA TRP A 491 -22.99 -14.37 -6.75
C TRP A 491 -23.00 -15.54 -5.75
N ARG A 492 -23.32 -16.77 -6.21
CA ARG A 492 -23.37 -17.98 -5.37
C ARG A 492 -21.96 -18.41 -4.99
N ALA A 493 -21.04 -18.49 -5.95
CA ALA A 493 -19.63 -18.77 -5.70
C ALA A 493 -19.01 -17.74 -4.74
N PHE A 494 -19.36 -16.45 -4.91
CA PHE A 494 -18.93 -15.40 -3.99
C PHE A 494 -19.51 -15.62 -2.57
N ALA A 495 -20.79 -15.93 -2.44
CA ALA A 495 -21.44 -16.20 -1.15
C ALA A 495 -20.85 -17.43 -0.45
N LEU A 496 -20.57 -18.51 -1.21
CA LEU A 496 -19.93 -19.72 -0.69
C LEU A 496 -18.50 -19.43 -0.20
N LEU A 497 -17.71 -18.67 -0.96
CA LEU A 497 -16.38 -18.27 -0.53
C LEU A 497 -16.42 -17.44 0.76
N VAL A 498 -17.34 -16.47 0.87
CA VAL A 498 -17.55 -15.68 2.09
C VAL A 498 -17.97 -16.58 3.25
N GLY A 499 -18.88 -17.52 3.01
CA GLY A 499 -19.31 -18.53 4.00
C GLY A 499 -18.13 -19.36 4.51
N LEU A 500 -17.30 -19.86 3.59
CA LEU A 500 -16.11 -20.66 3.93
C LEU A 500 -15.07 -19.84 4.72
N CYS A 501 -14.82 -18.60 4.32
CA CYS A 501 -13.96 -17.70 5.08
C CYS A 501 -14.51 -17.40 6.48
N THR A 502 -15.83 -17.20 6.60
CA THR A 502 -16.50 -16.93 7.88
C THR A 502 -16.46 -18.16 8.79
N ALA A 503 -16.71 -19.34 8.25
CA ALA A 503 -16.60 -20.61 8.98
C ALA A 503 -15.16 -20.83 9.47
N GLY A 504 -14.17 -20.62 8.62
CA GLY A 504 -12.76 -20.68 9.00
C GLY A 504 -12.41 -19.71 10.13
N LEU A 505 -12.86 -18.46 10.04
CA LEU A 505 -12.64 -17.45 11.08
C LEU A 505 -13.33 -17.85 12.40
N ALA A 506 -14.53 -18.43 12.35
CA ALA A 506 -15.24 -18.93 13.52
C ALA A 506 -14.48 -20.09 14.20
N VAL A 507 -13.96 -21.04 13.42
CA VAL A 507 -13.11 -22.13 13.93
C VAL A 507 -11.83 -21.59 14.57
N TYR A 508 -11.17 -20.62 13.92
CA TYR A 508 -10.01 -19.97 14.49
C TYR A 508 -10.30 -19.29 15.82
N ALA A 509 -11.35 -18.47 15.86
CA ALA A 509 -11.76 -17.75 17.06
C ALA A 509 -12.12 -18.69 18.22
N ALA A 510 -12.90 -19.74 17.93
CA ALA A 510 -13.30 -20.76 18.91
C ALA A 510 -12.07 -21.53 19.45
N SER A 511 -11.15 -21.95 18.56
CA SER A 511 -9.94 -22.64 18.94
C SER A 511 -9.01 -21.75 19.77
N ALA A 512 -8.79 -20.50 19.35
CA ALA A 512 -7.98 -19.54 20.09
C ALA A 512 -8.54 -19.28 21.48
N TRP A 513 -9.88 -19.19 21.60
CA TRP A 513 -10.57 -19.04 22.88
C TRP A 513 -10.43 -20.29 23.75
N ALA A 514 -10.58 -21.50 23.20
CA ALA A 514 -10.40 -22.77 23.91
C ALA A 514 -8.97 -22.96 24.42
N PHE A 515 -7.95 -22.54 23.67
CA PHE A 515 -6.54 -22.58 24.08
C PHE A 515 -6.14 -21.49 25.08
N GLY A 516 -7.10 -20.68 25.57
CA GLY A 516 -6.91 -19.78 26.70
C GLY A 516 -6.56 -18.32 26.35
N LEU A 517 -6.92 -17.85 25.15
CA LEU A 517 -6.89 -16.41 24.84
C LEU A 517 -7.97 -15.60 25.61
N ARG A 518 -8.65 -16.26 26.53
CA ARG A 518 -9.92 -15.92 27.19
C ARG A 518 -10.00 -14.60 27.96
N SER A 519 -8.92 -14.01 28.45
CA SER A 519 -9.12 -13.09 29.54
C SER A 519 -8.21 -11.88 29.64
N ARG A 520 -7.24 -11.70 28.74
CA ARG A 520 -6.23 -10.64 28.94
C ARG A 520 -6.35 -9.43 28.03
N PHE A 521 -7.08 -9.56 26.90
CA PHE A 521 -7.32 -8.41 26.02
C PHE A 521 -8.43 -7.48 26.53
N TRP A 522 -9.47 -8.03 27.20
CA TRP A 522 -10.61 -7.26 27.74
C TRP A 522 -10.39 -6.73 29.17
N ALA A 523 -9.44 -7.27 29.91
CA ALA A 523 -9.23 -6.94 31.31
C ALA A 523 -8.22 -5.80 31.56
N ARG A 524 -7.68 -5.15 30.52
CA ARG A 524 -6.67 -4.09 30.63
C ARG A 524 -6.89 -2.93 29.64
N THR A 525 -8.12 -2.58 29.34
CA THR A 525 -8.45 -1.20 28.94
C THR A 525 -8.78 -0.45 30.21
N PRO A 526 -7.99 0.58 30.61
CA PRO A 526 -8.36 1.47 31.71
C PRO A 526 -9.62 2.25 31.36
#